data_1883de269ae09127854d557d577b0599
#
_entry.id   1883de269ae09127854d557d577b0599
#
_cell.length_a   1.000
_cell.length_b   1.000
_cell.length_c   1.000
_cell.angle_alpha   90.00
_cell.angle_beta   90.00
_cell.angle_gamma   90.00
#
_symmetry.space_group_name_H-M   'P 1'
#
loop_
_entity.id
_entity.type
_entity.pdbx_description
1 polymer ?
#
loop_
_entity_poly.entity_id
_entity_poly.type
_entity_poly.pdbx_seq_one_letter_code
_entity_poly.pdbx_strand_id
1 'polypeptide(L)'
;MQDTHSVAAGLGILTIALIVIGIMLVPAIFYLLTLQKALNRCSPECRAMNPGMVWLMFIPLFNVVWHFFIVLNMAKSLGAEFQKRGMAEDPQPGKTLGLVMCILNCCGMVPLVNFLCGPAFLICWILYWVKIAGYSAKIAVPPGPVTA
;
A
#
# COMPACT_ATOMS: atom_id res chain seq x y z
N MET A 1 39.28 25.22 -14.08
CA MET A 1 37.93 25.77 -14.36
C MET A 1 36.94 24.65 -14.80
N GLN A 2 37.39 23.58 -15.45
CA GLN A 2 36.53 22.46 -15.90
C GLN A 2 36.04 21.60 -14.74
N ASP A 3 36.84 21.42 -13.69
CA ASP A 3 36.50 20.55 -12.54
C ASP A 3 35.41 21.16 -11.64
N THR A 4 35.33 22.47 -11.52
CA THR A 4 34.32 23.15 -10.70
C THR A 4 32.91 23.02 -11.32
N HIS A 5 32.80 23.04 -12.66
CA HIS A 5 31.52 22.83 -13.36
C HIS A 5 31.03 21.39 -13.27
N SER A 6 31.96 20.43 -13.33
CA SER A 6 31.62 19.00 -13.19
C SER A 6 31.15 18.65 -11.77
N VAL A 7 31.80 19.22 -10.75
CA VAL A 7 31.43 19.07 -9.34
C VAL A 7 30.06 19.73 -9.08
N ALA A 8 29.83 20.93 -9.58
CA ALA A 8 28.56 21.63 -9.41
C ALA A 8 27.39 20.87 -10.09
N ALA A 9 27.64 20.33 -11.30
CA ALA A 9 26.66 19.49 -12.00
C ALA A 9 26.36 18.19 -11.23
N GLY A 10 27.39 17.55 -10.69
CA GLY A 10 27.25 16.34 -9.86
C GLY A 10 26.43 16.59 -8.58
N LEU A 11 26.68 17.70 -7.89
CA LEU A 11 25.92 18.10 -6.71
C LEU A 11 24.46 18.41 -7.07
N GLY A 12 24.22 19.06 -8.22
CA GLY A 12 22.87 19.35 -8.70
C GLY A 12 22.07 18.06 -8.97
N ILE A 13 22.67 17.09 -9.67
CA ILE A 13 22.05 15.79 -9.94
C ILE A 13 21.75 15.05 -8.64
N LEU A 14 22.71 15.02 -7.71
CA LEU A 14 22.52 14.38 -6.41
C LEU A 14 21.35 15.00 -5.62
N THR A 15 21.28 16.33 -5.60
CA THR A 15 20.21 17.06 -4.91
C THR A 15 18.85 16.74 -5.52
N ILE A 16 18.73 16.74 -6.86
CA ILE A 16 17.48 16.38 -7.55
C ILE A 16 17.10 14.92 -7.24
N ALA A 17 18.06 14.01 -7.28
CA ALA A 17 17.81 12.59 -6.96
C ALA A 17 17.29 12.42 -5.53
N LEU A 18 17.88 13.11 -4.54
CA LEU A 18 17.42 13.07 -3.15
C LEU A 18 16.00 13.63 -2.98
N ILE A 19 15.67 14.71 -3.68
CA ILE A 19 14.33 15.29 -3.66
C ILE A 19 13.32 14.31 -4.24
N VAL A 20 13.62 13.70 -5.39
CA VAL A 20 12.73 12.72 -6.04
C VAL A 20 12.52 11.49 -5.16
N ILE A 21 13.59 10.97 -4.55
CA ILE A 21 13.51 9.87 -3.60
C ILE A 21 12.62 10.25 -2.41
N GLY A 22 12.79 11.44 -1.84
CA GLY A 22 11.95 11.93 -0.74
C GLY A 22 10.47 12.03 -1.10
N ILE A 23 10.16 12.58 -2.27
CA ILE A 23 8.79 12.70 -2.78
C ILE A 23 8.13 11.33 -2.96
N MET A 24 8.90 10.30 -3.34
CA MET A 24 8.38 8.93 -3.49
C MET A 24 8.28 8.19 -2.16
N LEU A 25 9.25 8.39 -1.27
CA LEU A 25 9.34 7.66 0.00
C LEU A 25 8.27 8.09 1.01
N VAL A 26 7.98 9.38 1.09
CA VAL A 26 7.01 9.91 2.07
C VAL A 26 5.61 9.30 1.88
N PRO A 27 4.98 9.35 0.69
CA PRO A 27 3.67 8.70 0.51
C PRO A 27 3.73 7.18 0.69
N ALA A 28 4.84 6.52 0.32
CA ALA A 28 5.01 5.09 0.54
C ALA A 28 4.99 4.75 2.05
N ILE A 29 5.68 5.52 2.88
CA ILE A 29 5.66 5.34 4.34
C ILE A 29 4.24 5.52 4.89
N PHE A 30 3.54 6.59 4.50
CA PHE A 30 2.17 6.82 4.95
C PHE A 30 1.21 5.71 4.51
N TYR A 31 1.39 5.18 3.31
CA TYR A 31 0.65 4.01 2.82
C TYR A 31 0.89 2.79 3.71
N LEU A 32 2.15 2.44 4.00
CA LEU A 32 2.49 1.30 4.86
C LEU A 32 1.96 1.49 6.29
N LEU A 33 2.05 2.69 6.85
CA LEU A 33 1.48 3.01 8.16
C LEU A 33 -0.05 2.81 8.16
N THR A 34 -0.74 3.16 7.08
CA THR A 34 -2.18 2.94 6.95
C THR A 34 -2.51 1.45 6.92
N LEU A 35 -1.76 0.64 6.17
CA LEU A 35 -1.92 -0.82 6.13
C LEU A 35 -1.64 -1.44 7.50
N GLN A 36 -0.56 -1.05 8.15
CA GLN A 36 -0.21 -1.51 9.50
C GLN A 36 -1.29 -1.15 10.51
N LYS A 37 -1.81 0.08 10.45
CA LYS A 37 -2.88 0.54 11.31
C LYS A 37 -4.18 -0.25 11.09
N ALA A 38 -4.53 -0.55 9.84
CA ALA A 38 -5.70 -1.36 9.51
C ALA A 38 -5.60 -2.76 10.13
N LEU A 39 -4.45 -3.43 9.97
CA LEU A 39 -4.19 -4.74 10.58
C LEU A 39 -4.18 -4.70 12.11
N ASN A 40 -3.62 -3.64 12.71
CA ASN A 40 -3.61 -3.48 14.17
C ASN A 40 -5.01 -3.32 14.77
N ARG A 41 -5.96 -2.81 13.99
CA ARG A 41 -7.36 -2.66 14.41
C ARG A 41 -8.19 -3.94 14.28
N CYS A 42 -7.74 -4.89 13.46
CA CYS A 42 -8.32 -6.22 13.41
C CYS A 42 -8.01 -6.97 14.70
N SER A 43 -8.95 -7.78 15.19
CA SER A 43 -8.74 -8.69 16.32
C SER A 43 -7.59 -9.67 16.03
N PRO A 44 -6.78 -10.07 17.01
CA PRO A 44 -5.65 -10.97 16.79
C PRO A 44 -5.99 -12.25 16.02
N GLU A 45 -7.15 -12.84 16.30
CA GLU A 45 -7.67 -14.05 15.65
C GLU A 45 -8.10 -13.83 14.19
N CYS A 46 -8.43 -12.59 13.79
CA CYS A 46 -8.82 -12.25 12.43
C CYS A 46 -7.63 -11.84 11.56
N ARG A 47 -6.43 -11.66 12.15
CA ARG A 47 -5.24 -11.24 11.41
C ARG A 47 -4.65 -12.40 10.63
N ALA A 48 -4.66 -12.32 9.31
CA ALA A 48 -4.00 -13.29 8.44
C ALA A 48 -2.47 -13.09 8.36
N MET A 49 -1.96 -11.94 8.83
CA MET A 49 -0.51 -11.63 8.86
C MET A 49 -0.16 -10.67 10.00
N ASN A 50 1.11 -10.70 10.43
CA ASN A 50 1.62 -9.75 11.40
C ASN A 50 1.66 -8.32 10.81
N PRO A 51 1.14 -7.29 11.51
CA PRO A 51 1.16 -5.91 11.03
C PRO A 51 2.54 -5.35 10.68
N GLY A 52 3.60 -5.81 11.35
CA GLY A 52 4.98 -5.40 11.04
C GLY A 52 5.50 -5.92 9.71
N MET A 53 4.91 -6.97 9.15
CA MET A 53 5.37 -7.56 7.88
C MET A 53 5.13 -6.65 6.66
N VAL A 54 4.31 -5.61 6.78
CA VAL A 54 4.12 -4.63 5.70
C VAL A 54 5.43 -3.92 5.32
N TRP A 55 6.35 -3.75 6.28
CA TRP A 55 7.64 -3.09 6.06
C TRP A 55 8.61 -3.87 5.18
N LEU A 56 8.39 -5.17 4.99
CA LEU A 56 9.16 -5.98 4.03
C LEU A 56 8.98 -5.50 2.57
N MET A 57 7.98 -4.66 2.32
CA MET A 57 7.78 -4.01 1.02
C MET A 57 8.94 -3.08 0.62
N PHE A 58 9.79 -2.65 1.56
CA PHE A 58 10.97 -1.84 1.25
C PHE A 58 12.12 -2.66 0.63
N ILE A 59 12.04 -3.99 0.62
CA ILE A 59 13.05 -4.84 -0.02
C ILE A 59 12.82 -4.81 -1.53
N PRO A 60 13.76 -4.24 -2.34
CA PRO A 60 13.63 -4.21 -3.79
C PRO A 60 13.51 -5.64 -4.36
N LEU A 61 12.87 -5.80 -5.50
CA LEU A 61 12.57 -7.09 -6.15
C LEU A 61 11.59 -7.97 -5.37
N PHE A 62 11.78 -8.13 -4.04
CA PHE A 62 10.85 -8.83 -3.16
C PHE A 62 9.50 -8.11 -3.07
N ASN A 63 9.52 -6.77 -3.14
CA ASN A 63 8.34 -5.91 -3.09
C ASN A 63 7.23 -6.35 -4.06
N VAL A 64 7.56 -6.72 -5.30
CA VAL A 64 6.57 -7.07 -6.32
C VAL A 64 5.71 -8.26 -5.88
N VAL A 65 6.37 -9.35 -5.45
CA VAL A 65 5.67 -10.56 -4.95
C VAL A 65 5.02 -10.29 -3.60
N TRP A 66 5.71 -9.56 -2.72
CA TRP A 66 5.23 -9.28 -1.38
C TRP A 66 3.98 -8.39 -1.36
N HIS A 67 3.84 -7.51 -2.34
CA HIS A 67 2.65 -6.68 -2.49
C HIS A 67 1.38 -7.52 -2.71
N PHE A 68 1.44 -8.57 -3.56
CA PHE A 68 0.33 -9.54 -3.71
C PHE A 68 -0.01 -10.20 -2.38
N PHE A 69 1.02 -10.63 -1.64
CA PHE A 69 0.82 -11.27 -0.34
C PHE A 69 0.12 -10.33 0.66
N ILE A 70 0.55 -9.06 0.73
CA ILE A 70 -0.08 -8.05 1.59
C ILE A 70 -1.55 -7.83 1.19
N VAL A 71 -1.84 -7.63 -0.09
CA VAL A 71 -3.20 -7.39 -0.58
C VAL A 71 -4.14 -8.54 -0.23
N LEU A 72 -3.70 -9.78 -0.44
CA LEU A 72 -4.50 -10.97 -0.14
C LEU A 72 -4.75 -11.14 1.36
N ASN A 73 -3.73 -10.97 2.18
CA ASN A 73 -3.88 -11.12 3.63
C ASN A 73 -4.63 -9.94 4.26
N MET A 74 -4.49 -8.73 3.71
CA MET A 74 -5.30 -7.58 4.11
C MET A 74 -6.79 -7.83 3.87
N ALA A 75 -7.15 -8.32 2.66
CA ALA A 75 -8.53 -8.63 2.32
C ALA A 75 -9.11 -9.73 3.21
N LYS A 76 -8.31 -10.77 3.52
CA LYS A 76 -8.71 -11.84 4.46
C LYS A 76 -8.93 -11.30 5.88
N SER A 77 -7.99 -10.51 6.39
CA SER A 77 -8.05 -9.97 7.75
C SER A 77 -9.26 -9.04 7.94
N LEU A 78 -9.48 -8.13 7.00
CA LEU A 78 -10.61 -7.21 7.03
C LEU A 78 -11.94 -7.95 6.86
N GLY A 79 -12.01 -8.93 5.94
CA GLY A 79 -13.20 -9.74 5.73
C GLY A 79 -13.60 -10.54 6.97
N ALA A 80 -12.64 -11.20 7.62
CA ALA A 80 -12.86 -11.92 8.88
C ALA A 80 -13.32 -10.99 10.01
N GLU A 81 -12.72 -9.80 10.12
CA GLU A 81 -13.12 -8.81 11.13
C GLU A 81 -14.54 -8.27 10.89
N PHE A 82 -14.91 -8.01 9.63
CA PHE A 82 -16.26 -7.56 9.30
C PHE A 82 -17.30 -8.65 9.57
N GLN A 83 -17.02 -9.92 9.23
CA GLN A 83 -17.88 -11.05 9.55
C GLN A 83 -18.05 -11.20 11.07
N LYS A 84 -16.96 -11.14 11.83
CA LYS A 84 -17.01 -11.21 13.30
C LYS A 84 -17.89 -10.12 13.92
N ARG A 85 -17.89 -8.92 13.34
CA ARG A 85 -18.70 -7.78 13.79
C ARG A 85 -20.13 -7.78 13.22
N GLY A 86 -20.51 -8.75 12.38
CA GLY A 86 -21.82 -8.80 11.73
C GLY A 86 -22.05 -7.64 10.75
N MET A 87 -20.97 -7.05 10.21
CA MET A 87 -21.06 -5.96 9.24
C MET A 87 -21.32 -6.52 7.84
N ALA A 88 -22.34 -5.99 7.15
CA ALA A 88 -22.68 -6.36 5.78
C ALA A 88 -21.70 -5.71 4.78
N GLU A 89 -20.46 -6.14 4.78
CA GLU A 89 -19.41 -5.72 3.85
C GLU A 89 -18.99 -6.89 2.94
N ASP A 90 -18.23 -6.54 1.89
CA ASP A 90 -17.65 -7.54 0.99
C ASP A 90 -16.81 -8.57 1.79
N PRO A 91 -16.99 -9.90 1.56
CA PRO A 91 -16.18 -10.93 2.21
C PRO A 91 -14.66 -10.79 2.00
N GLN A 92 -14.24 -10.09 0.95
CA GLN A 92 -12.83 -9.84 0.63
C GLN A 92 -12.61 -8.38 0.22
N PRO A 93 -12.77 -7.44 1.18
CA PRO A 93 -12.81 -6.02 0.89
C PRO A 93 -11.48 -5.53 0.28
N GLY A 94 -11.57 -4.87 -0.87
CA GLY A 94 -10.43 -4.30 -1.56
C GLY A 94 -9.56 -5.28 -2.35
N LYS A 95 -9.83 -6.61 -2.33
CA LYS A 95 -9.01 -7.62 -3.00
C LYS A 95 -8.87 -7.35 -4.50
N THR A 96 -9.96 -7.16 -5.20
CA THR A 96 -9.96 -6.97 -6.66
C THR A 96 -9.14 -5.76 -7.06
N LEU A 97 -9.37 -4.61 -6.41
CA LEU A 97 -8.64 -3.38 -6.67
C LEU A 97 -7.14 -3.54 -6.35
N GLY A 98 -6.81 -4.18 -5.24
CA GLY A 98 -5.42 -4.45 -4.86
C GLY A 98 -4.71 -5.39 -5.84
N LEU A 99 -5.39 -6.44 -6.34
CA LEU A 99 -4.82 -7.33 -7.35
C LEU A 99 -4.59 -6.62 -8.68
N VAL A 100 -5.53 -5.80 -9.14
CA VAL A 100 -5.36 -4.98 -10.36
C VAL A 100 -4.14 -4.06 -10.19
N MET A 101 -4.00 -3.40 -9.06
CA MET A 101 -2.85 -2.56 -8.74
C MET A 101 -1.53 -3.36 -8.80
N CYS A 102 -1.48 -4.57 -8.24
CA CYS A 102 -0.29 -5.43 -8.27
C CYS A 102 0.05 -5.86 -9.71
N ILE A 103 -0.95 -6.22 -10.52
CA ILE A 103 -0.75 -6.59 -11.94
C ILE A 103 -0.20 -5.40 -12.72
N LEU A 104 -0.76 -4.20 -12.54
CA LEU A 104 -0.27 -2.98 -13.17
C LEU A 104 1.17 -2.66 -12.76
N ASN A 105 1.54 -2.92 -11.49
CA ASN A 105 2.92 -2.79 -11.02
C ASN A 105 3.87 -3.75 -11.75
N CYS A 106 3.48 -5.01 -11.94
CA CYS A 106 4.27 -5.97 -12.70
C CYS A 106 4.41 -5.56 -14.17
N CYS A 107 3.32 -5.14 -14.82
CA CYS A 107 3.34 -4.66 -16.21
C CYS A 107 4.22 -3.41 -16.35
N GLY A 108 4.25 -2.53 -15.34
CA GLY A 108 5.07 -1.34 -15.30
C GLY A 108 6.59 -1.61 -15.26
N MET A 109 7.02 -2.84 -14.99
CA MET A 109 8.45 -3.21 -15.08
C MET A 109 8.96 -3.23 -16.53
N VAL A 110 8.09 -3.32 -17.52
CA VAL A 110 8.44 -3.24 -18.94
C VAL A 110 8.44 -1.78 -19.38
N PRO A 111 9.59 -1.20 -19.83
CA PRO A 111 9.71 0.25 -20.05
C PRO A 111 8.69 0.85 -21.01
N LEU A 112 8.37 0.15 -22.11
CA LEU A 112 7.36 0.58 -23.09
C LEU A 112 5.94 0.58 -22.52
N VAL A 113 5.62 -0.41 -21.69
CA VAL A 113 4.29 -0.59 -21.09
C VAL A 113 4.10 0.35 -19.89
N ASN A 114 5.19 0.72 -19.22
CA ASN A 114 5.19 1.58 -18.04
C ASN A 114 4.57 2.96 -18.32
N PHE A 115 4.73 3.49 -19.54
CA PHE A 115 4.15 4.78 -19.91
C PHE A 115 2.61 4.79 -19.78
N LEU A 116 1.99 3.64 -20.03
CA LEU A 116 0.52 3.48 -19.92
C LEU A 116 0.12 2.95 -18.54
N CYS A 117 0.86 1.95 -18.03
CA CYS A 117 0.55 1.29 -16.75
C CYS A 117 0.92 2.14 -15.52
N GLY A 118 1.93 3.01 -15.62
CA GLY A 118 2.37 3.85 -14.52
C GLY A 118 1.29 4.77 -13.96
N PRO A 119 0.65 5.61 -14.78
CA PRO A 119 -0.47 6.44 -14.32
C PRO A 119 -1.65 5.63 -13.80
N ALA A 120 -2.00 4.51 -14.47
CA ALA A 120 -3.06 3.62 -14.03
C ALA A 120 -2.73 2.97 -12.66
N PHE A 121 -1.49 2.55 -12.46
CA PHE A 121 -1.01 2.05 -11.17
C PHE A 121 -1.17 3.09 -10.06
N LEU A 122 -0.74 4.34 -10.29
CA LEU A 122 -0.85 5.41 -9.31
C LEU A 122 -2.30 5.68 -8.90
N ILE A 123 -3.21 5.70 -9.87
CA ILE A 123 -4.64 5.87 -9.60
C ILE A 123 -5.17 4.70 -8.75
N CYS A 124 -4.90 3.46 -9.16
CA CYS A 124 -5.33 2.28 -8.41
C CYS A 124 -4.72 2.24 -7.01
N TRP A 125 -3.46 2.66 -6.86
CA TRP A 125 -2.75 2.72 -5.58
C TRP A 125 -3.40 3.72 -4.61
N ILE A 126 -3.72 4.93 -5.08
CA ILE A 126 -4.41 5.95 -4.29
C ILE A 126 -5.82 5.46 -3.90
N LEU A 127 -6.57 4.91 -4.85
CA LEU A 127 -7.91 4.37 -4.59
C LEU A 127 -7.87 3.22 -3.56
N TYR A 128 -6.91 2.33 -3.68
CA TYR A 128 -6.71 1.24 -2.72
C TYR A 128 -6.37 1.79 -1.34
N TRP A 129 -5.44 2.75 -1.26
CA TRP A 129 -5.06 3.40 0.00
C TRP A 129 -6.26 4.04 0.70
N VAL A 130 -7.04 4.87 -0.02
CA VAL A 130 -8.24 5.53 0.53
C VAL A 130 -9.26 4.49 0.98
N LYS A 131 -9.46 3.41 0.20
CA LYS A 131 -10.40 2.33 0.53
C LYS A 131 -9.99 1.60 1.81
N ILE A 132 -8.73 1.24 1.96
CA ILE A 132 -8.23 0.59 3.18
C ILE A 132 -8.29 1.54 4.39
N ALA A 133 -7.99 2.83 4.21
CA ALA A 133 -8.15 3.83 5.25
C ALA A 133 -9.62 3.93 5.73
N GLY A 134 -10.56 3.91 4.79
CA GLY A 134 -12.01 3.89 5.09
C GLY A 134 -12.43 2.63 5.87
N TYR A 135 -12.00 1.45 5.44
CA TYR A 135 -12.27 0.20 6.18
C TYR A 135 -11.65 0.22 7.59
N SER A 136 -10.43 0.70 7.69
CA SER A 136 -9.77 0.89 8.99
C SER A 136 -10.54 1.84 9.91
N ALA A 137 -11.15 2.90 9.38
CA ALA A 137 -11.97 3.82 10.14
C ALA A 137 -13.27 3.15 10.65
N LYS A 138 -13.93 2.34 9.81
CA LYS A 138 -15.12 1.58 10.19
C LYS A 138 -14.84 0.62 11.36
N ILE A 139 -13.70 -0.07 11.35
CA ILE A 139 -13.28 -0.98 12.43
C ILE A 139 -12.93 -0.20 13.72
N ALA A 140 -12.53 1.08 13.63
CA ALA A 140 -12.19 1.89 14.79
C ALA A 140 -13.40 2.21 15.67
N VAL A 141 -14.60 2.17 15.12
CA VAL A 141 -15.84 2.38 15.87
C VAL A 141 -16.19 1.09 16.61
N PRO A 142 -16.40 1.10 17.94
CA PRO A 142 -16.91 -0.06 18.66
C PRO A 142 -18.22 -0.54 18.05
N PRO A 143 -18.49 -1.86 17.98
CA PRO A 143 -19.81 -2.33 17.59
C PRO A 143 -20.85 -1.70 18.51
N GLY A 144 -21.84 -1.02 17.92
CA GLY A 144 -22.96 -0.49 18.68
C GLY A 144 -23.65 -1.61 19.46
N PRO A 145 -24.41 -1.29 20.54
CA PRO A 145 -25.16 -2.30 21.27
C PRO A 145 -26.04 -3.05 20.28
N VAL A 146 -25.92 -4.37 20.28
CA VAL A 146 -26.81 -5.24 19.51
C VAL A 146 -28.18 -5.04 20.09
N THR A 147 -29.02 -4.26 19.42
CA THR A 147 -30.45 -4.18 19.78
C THR A 147 -31.02 -5.57 19.48
N ALA A 148 -31.24 -6.32 20.57
CA ALA A 148 -31.94 -7.59 20.56
C ALA A 148 -33.43 -7.39 20.21
#